data_4b81d9abb3f51bf57393bd298a0f8e7f
#
_entry.id   4b81d9abb3f51bf57393bd298a0f8e7f
#
_cell.length_a   1.000
_cell.length_b   1.000
_cell.length_c   1.000
_cell.angle_alpha   90.00
_cell.angle_beta   90.00
_cell.angle_gamma   90.00
#
_symmetry.space_group_name_H-M   'P 1'
#
loop_
_entity.id
_entity.type
_entity.pdbx_description
1 polymer ?
#
loop_
_entity_poly.entity_id
_entity_poly.type
_entity_poly.pdbx_seq_one_letter_code
_entity_poly.pdbx_strand_id
1 'polypeptide(L)'
;MFTTGRRHSRGAFSIAFALLVVFRLSLASAQDTGSKAGGVRANGLDPAAIAYKLPEQIQWKDDPIGAKMAVLEGDPSKPGLYLVLVKWTPHHMSHPHFHPNDRFITVISGTWWVGTGAKFDPESTVPLPAGTFVTHFGKQIHYDGAKDQETVLEIVGEGPATATPAEIK
;
A
#
# COMPACT_ATOMS: atom_id res chain seq x y z
N MET A 1 -5.56 -70.88 40.89
CA MET A 1 -6.24 -72.05 40.29
C MET A 1 -6.14 -71.84 38.77
N PHE A 2 -5.24 -72.66 38.19
CA PHE A 2 -5.26 -73.40 36.91
C PHE A 2 -5.70 -72.56 35.68
N THR A 3 -5.11 -72.61 34.50
CA THR A 3 -4.11 -73.42 33.82
C THR A 3 -3.73 -72.82 32.49
N THR A 4 -2.47 -72.83 32.20
CA THR A 4 -1.76 -73.18 30.96
C THR A 4 -2.53 -73.42 29.67
N GLY A 5 -1.98 -72.83 28.60
CA GLY A 5 -2.33 -73.13 27.23
C GLY A 5 -1.28 -72.63 26.24
N ARG A 6 -0.20 -73.41 26.11
CA ARG A 6 0.86 -73.23 25.12
C ARG A 6 0.40 -73.81 23.78
N ARG A 7 0.52 -73.10 22.67
CA ARG A 7 0.66 -73.76 21.36
C ARG A 7 1.62 -73.01 20.44
N HIS A 8 2.55 -73.80 19.96
CA HIS A 8 3.52 -73.52 18.90
C HIS A 8 2.83 -73.43 17.54
N SER A 9 3.34 -72.63 16.63
CA SER A 9 3.42 -73.00 15.21
C SER A 9 4.19 -71.94 14.40
N ARG A 10 5.34 -72.37 13.97
CA ARG A 10 5.83 -72.40 12.58
C ARG A 10 5.98 -71.06 11.85
N GLY A 11 7.25 -70.87 11.60
CA GLY A 11 7.81 -69.86 10.73
C GLY A 11 7.34 -69.94 9.28
N ALA A 12 7.30 -68.74 8.69
CA ALA A 12 7.38 -68.60 7.25
C ALA A 12 8.47 -67.62 6.97
N PHE A 13 9.51 -68.02 6.35
CA PHE A 13 10.58 -67.27 5.76
C PHE A 13 9.95 -66.51 4.56
N SER A 14 9.83 -65.24 4.65
CA SER A 14 9.54 -64.36 3.47
C SER A 14 10.80 -63.62 3.10
N ILE A 15 11.32 -63.99 1.96
CA ILE A 15 12.45 -63.34 1.29
C ILE A 15 12.01 -61.93 0.91
N ALA A 16 12.57 -60.94 1.59
CA ALA A 16 12.40 -59.55 1.20
C ALA A 16 13.30 -59.23 0.00
N PHE A 17 12.67 -59.04 -1.15
CA PHE A 17 13.32 -58.51 -2.35
C PHE A 17 13.57 -57.02 -2.11
N ALA A 18 14.82 -56.67 -1.83
CA ALA A 18 15.22 -55.28 -1.73
C ALA A 18 15.26 -54.65 -3.13
N LEU A 19 14.24 -53.92 -3.46
CA LEU A 19 14.20 -53.09 -4.66
C LEU A 19 15.06 -51.85 -4.41
N LEU A 20 16.27 -51.83 -4.95
CA LEU A 20 17.19 -50.70 -4.89
C LEU A 20 16.67 -49.64 -5.87
N VAL A 21 15.85 -48.70 -5.41
CA VAL A 21 15.45 -47.53 -6.19
C VAL A 21 16.63 -46.55 -6.16
N VAL A 22 17.41 -46.55 -7.24
CA VAL A 22 18.45 -45.54 -7.46
C VAL A 22 17.74 -44.20 -7.79
N PHE A 23 17.60 -43.35 -6.79
CA PHE A 23 17.14 -41.99 -6.98
C PHE A 23 18.29 -41.21 -7.65
N ARG A 24 18.20 -41.03 -8.94
CA ARG A 24 19.08 -40.08 -9.64
C ARG A 24 18.63 -38.66 -9.24
N LEU A 25 19.38 -38.03 -8.33
CA LEU A 25 19.29 -36.60 -8.10
C LEU A 25 19.78 -35.88 -9.38
N SER A 26 18.85 -35.45 -10.23
CA SER A 26 19.15 -34.48 -11.25
C SER A 26 19.32 -33.15 -10.52
N LEU A 27 20.57 -32.68 -10.39
CA LEU A 27 20.82 -31.29 -10.09
C LEU A 27 20.31 -30.46 -11.30
N ALA A 28 19.09 -29.98 -11.21
CA ALA A 28 18.63 -28.90 -12.04
C ALA A 28 19.40 -27.65 -11.58
N SER A 29 20.36 -27.22 -12.39
CA SER A 29 20.96 -25.90 -12.25
C SER A 29 19.82 -24.88 -12.32
N ALA A 30 19.47 -24.28 -11.18
CA ALA A 30 18.66 -23.08 -11.18
C ALA A 30 19.47 -22.01 -11.91
N GLN A 31 19.16 -21.82 -13.19
CA GLN A 31 19.57 -20.61 -13.88
C GLN A 31 18.83 -19.48 -13.17
N ASP A 32 19.58 -18.69 -12.43
CA ASP A 32 19.15 -17.39 -11.94
C ASP A 32 18.84 -16.52 -13.17
N THR A 33 17.62 -16.64 -13.67
CA THR A 33 17.05 -15.65 -14.56
C THR A 33 16.72 -14.45 -13.69
N GLY A 34 17.74 -13.59 -13.51
CA GLY A 34 17.55 -12.27 -12.98
C GLY A 34 16.30 -11.67 -13.61
N SER A 35 15.21 -11.67 -12.86
CA SER A 35 13.99 -10.97 -13.20
C SER A 35 14.33 -9.49 -13.20
N LYS A 36 14.85 -9.01 -14.35
CA LYS A 36 14.70 -7.61 -14.70
C LYS A 36 13.19 -7.40 -14.63
N ALA A 37 12.76 -6.56 -13.67
CA ALA A 37 11.42 -6.03 -13.66
C ALA A 37 11.17 -5.46 -15.06
N GLY A 38 10.65 -6.29 -15.93
CA GLY A 38 10.25 -5.93 -17.26
C GLY A 38 9.06 -5.00 -17.10
N GLY A 39 9.31 -3.70 -17.26
CA GLY A 39 8.23 -2.75 -17.41
C GLY A 39 7.26 -3.35 -18.41
N VAL A 40 6.01 -3.54 -18.00
CA VAL A 40 4.94 -3.97 -18.89
C VAL A 40 4.90 -2.95 -20.01
N ARG A 41 5.41 -3.31 -21.18
CA ARG A 41 5.27 -2.49 -22.36
C ARG A 41 3.78 -2.59 -22.72
N ALA A 42 3.04 -1.54 -22.45
CA ALA A 42 1.67 -1.39 -22.94
C ALA A 42 1.70 -1.12 -24.46
N ASN A 43 2.34 -2.04 -25.21
CA ASN A 43 2.37 -2.00 -26.64
C ASN A 43 1.03 -2.53 -27.15
N GLY A 44 0.12 -1.65 -27.50
CA GLY A 44 -1.14 -2.04 -28.11
C GLY A 44 -2.37 -1.18 -27.73
N LEU A 45 -2.25 -0.23 -26.82
CA LEU A 45 -3.34 0.70 -26.55
C LEU A 45 -3.26 1.89 -27.53
N ASP A 46 -4.42 2.26 -28.07
CA ASP A 46 -4.56 3.45 -28.88
C ASP A 46 -4.39 4.70 -27.98
N PRO A 47 -3.37 5.53 -28.19
CA PRO A 47 -3.15 6.72 -27.37
C PRO A 47 -4.23 7.80 -27.53
N ALA A 48 -5.05 7.73 -28.57
CA ALA A 48 -6.21 8.60 -28.74
C ALA A 48 -7.41 8.16 -27.86
N ALA A 49 -7.40 6.90 -27.41
CA ALA A 49 -8.48 6.35 -26.57
C ALA A 49 -8.08 6.30 -25.09
N ILE A 50 -6.82 6.03 -24.76
CA ILE A 50 -6.37 5.81 -23.38
C ILE A 50 -5.00 6.45 -23.18
N ALA A 51 -4.92 7.38 -22.22
CA ALA A 51 -3.67 7.87 -21.65
C ALA A 51 -3.41 7.21 -20.29
N TYR A 52 -2.16 6.86 -20.00
CA TYR A 52 -1.76 6.29 -18.72
C TYR A 52 -0.36 6.77 -18.32
N LYS A 53 -0.09 6.69 -17.01
CA LYS A 53 1.26 6.87 -16.46
C LYS A 53 1.60 5.64 -15.63
N LEU A 54 2.73 5.02 -15.94
CA LEU A 54 3.27 3.94 -15.11
C LEU A 54 3.87 4.52 -13.82
N PRO A 55 4.00 3.75 -12.74
CA PRO A 55 4.51 4.25 -11.46
C PRO A 55 5.85 5.00 -11.57
N GLU A 56 6.75 4.51 -12.41
CA GLU A 56 8.07 5.12 -12.66
C GLU A 56 8.02 6.43 -13.45
N GLN A 57 6.88 6.73 -14.07
CA GLN A 57 6.64 7.97 -14.82
C GLN A 57 5.99 9.06 -13.95
N ILE A 58 5.57 8.72 -12.72
CA ILE A 58 4.97 9.66 -11.78
C ILE A 58 6.06 10.57 -11.22
N GLN A 59 5.89 11.87 -11.43
CA GLN A 59 6.85 12.90 -10.99
C GLN A 59 6.48 13.42 -9.61
N TRP A 60 7.21 12.99 -8.60
CA TRP A 60 7.05 13.43 -7.22
C TRP A 60 7.83 14.72 -6.95
N LYS A 61 7.20 15.66 -6.25
CA LYS A 61 7.82 16.89 -5.74
C LYS A 61 7.75 16.88 -4.22
N ASP A 62 8.84 17.29 -3.58
CA ASP A 62 8.88 17.41 -2.13
C ASP A 62 8.00 18.60 -1.66
N ASP A 63 7.31 18.37 -0.55
CA ASP A 63 6.57 19.38 0.18
C ASP A 63 7.29 19.66 1.52
N PRO A 64 7.46 20.91 1.94
CA PRO A 64 8.16 21.26 3.18
C PRO A 64 7.61 20.61 4.46
N ILE A 65 6.36 20.13 4.44
CA ILE A 65 5.72 19.46 5.59
C ILE A 65 6.10 17.98 5.73
N GLY A 66 7.05 17.47 4.93
CA GLY A 66 7.46 16.06 4.98
C GLY A 66 6.60 15.13 4.15
N ALA A 67 5.84 15.68 3.22
CA ALA A 67 5.10 14.95 2.21
C ALA A 67 5.79 15.06 0.83
N LYS A 68 5.34 14.24 -0.12
CA LYS A 68 5.60 14.43 -1.55
C LYS A 68 4.28 14.46 -2.28
N MET A 69 4.18 15.30 -3.30
CA MET A 69 2.99 15.40 -4.13
C MET A 69 3.31 15.13 -5.59
N ALA A 70 2.43 14.42 -6.27
CA ALA A 70 2.48 14.23 -7.72
C ALA A 70 1.14 14.61 -8.33
N VAL A 71 1.16 15.51 -9.30
CA VAL A 71 -0.03 15.90 -10.07
C VAL A 71 -0.24 14.86 -11.17
N LEU A 72 -1.37 14.16 -11.13
CA LEU A 72 -1.78 13.21 -12.17
C LEU A 72 -2.61 13.89 -13.26
N GLU A 73 -3.53 14.78 -12.85
CA GLU A 73 -4.42 15.51 -13.75
C GLU A 73 -4.70 16.91 -13.21
N GLY A 74 -4.95 17.88 -14.11
CA GLY A 74 -5.30 19.26 -13.77
C GLY A 74 -4.16 20.07 -13.14
N ASP A 75 -4.54 21.16 -12.47
CA ASP A 75 -3.61 22.05 -11.75
C ASP A 75 -4.24 22.45 -10.40
N PRO A 76 -3.75 21.92 -9.26
CA PRO A 76 -4.34 22.21 -7.95
C PRO A 76 -4.22 23.68 -7.53
N SER A 77 -3.44 24.51 -8.23
CA SER A 77 -3.32 25.95 -7.94
C SER A 77 -4.36 26.80 -8.64
N LYS A 78 -5.13 26.24 -9.58
CA LYS A 78 -6.10 26.95 -10.42
C LYS A 78 -7.51 26.42 -10.21
N PRO A 79 -8.55 27.19 -10.59
CA PRO A 79 -9.90 26.67 -10.68
C PRO A 79 -9.99 25.49 -11.65
N GLY A 80 -10.79 24.48 -11.30
CA GLY A 80 -11.01 23.28 -12.09
C GLY A 80 -10.65 22.00 -11.34
N LEU A 81 -11.06 20.88 -11.91
CA LEU A 81 -10.79 19.55 -11.36
C LEU A 81 -9.28 19.28 -11.31
N TYR A 82 -8.81 18.75 -10.20
CA TYR A 82 -7.47 18.20 -10.09
C TYR A 82 -7.48 16.82 -9.47
N LEU A 83 -6.46 16.02 -9.81
CA LEU A 83 -6.17 14.74 -9.21
C LEU A 83 -4.68 14.70 -8.86
N VAL A 84 -4.38 14.44 -7.59
CA VAL A 84 -3.01 14.35 -7.09
C VAL A 84 -2.82 13.09 -6.25
N LEU A 85 -1.57 12.60 -6.23
CA LEU A 85 -1.13 11.68 -5.19
C LEU A 85 -0.37 12.48 -4.13
N VAL A 86 -0.61 12.13 -2.87
CA VAL A 86 0.17 12.64 -1.72
C VAL A 86 0.79 11.45 -1.03
N LYS A 87 2.09 11.53 -0.78
CA LYS A 87 2.87 10.51 -0.08
C LYS A 87 3.41 11.13 1.21
N TRP A 88 2.91 10.69 2.35
CA TRP A 88 3.43 11.03 3.65
C TRP A 88 4.62 10.15 4.01
N THR A 89 5.74 10.77 4.37
CA THR A 89 6.86 10.04 4.97
C THR A 89 6.57 9.70 6.44
N PRO A 90 7.15 8.63 7.00
CA PRO A 90 6.95 8.30 8.41
C PRO A 90 7.27 9.47 9.34
N HIS A 91 6.51 9.60 10.42
CA HIS A 91 6.66 10.61 11.48
C HIS A 91 6.44 12.06 11.04
N HIS A 92 5.72 12.28 9.93
CA HIS A 92 5.36 13.62 9.47
C HIS A 92 3.84 13.78 9.42
N MET A 93 3.38 14.92 9.90
CA MET A 93 1.97 15.32 9.89
C MET A 93 1.85 16.80 9.56
N SER A 94 0.77 17.18 8.89
CA SER A 94 0.36 18.59 8.78
C SER A 94 -0.10 19.11 10.13
N HIS A 95 0.02 20.42 10.33
CA HIS A 95 -0.63 21.10 11.43
C HIS A 95 -2.07 21.46 11.07
N PRO A 96 -2.94 21.80 12.06
CA PRO A 96 -4.33 22.18 11.83
C PRO A 96 -4.50 23.25 10.75
N HIS A 97 -5.26 22.91 9.73
CA HIS A 97 -5.53 23.75 8.57
C HIS A 97 -6.88 23.38 7.95
N PHE A 98 -7.33 24.17 6.97
CA PHE A 98 -8.50 23.85 6.15
C PHE A 98 -8.27 24.21 4.69
N HIS A 99 -9.08 23.64 3.82
CA HIS A 99 -9.12 23.93 2.39
C HIS A 99 -10.44 24.63 2.02
N PRO A 100 -10.48 25.43 0.95
CA PRO A 100 -11.70 26.16 0.58
C PRO A 100 -12.84 25.25 0.12
N ASN A 101 -12.51 24.13 -0.55
CA ASN A 101 -13.44 23.23 -1.20
C ASN A 101 -13.36 21.81 -0.63
N ASP A 102 -14.38 21.01 -0.87
CA ASP A 102 -14.37 19.58 -0.53
C ASP A 102 -13.28 18.84 -1.31
N ARG A 103 -12.70 17.83 -0.67
CA ARG A 103 -11.74 16.92 -1.28
C ARG A 103 -12.17 15.49 -1.01
N PHE A 104 -12.06 14.64 -2.02
CA PHE A 104 -12.36 13.21 -1.96
C PHE A 104 -11.04 12.46 -1.96
N ILE A 105 -10.83 11.66 -0.94
CA ILE A 105 -9.52 11.06 -0.65
C ILE A 105 -9.67 9.56 -0.53
N THR A 106 -8.81 8.82 -1.24
CA THR A 106 -8.70 7.37 -1.09
C THR A 106 -7.32 7.03 -0.55
N VAL A 107 -7.26 6.24 0.52
CA VAL A 107 -6.00 5.70 1.03
C VAL A 107 -5.56 4.55 0.13
N ILE A 108 -4.48 4.76 -0.63
CA ILE A 108 -3.95 3.77 -1.59
C ILE A 108 -3.09 2.72 -0.88
N SER A 109 -2.23 3.17 0.04
CA SER A 109 -1.36 2.27 0.80
C SER A 109 -1.00 2.86 2.17
N GLY A 110 -0.61 2.00 3.10
CA GLY A 110 -0.26 2.40 4.46
C GLY A 110 -1.47 2.64 5.34
N THR A 111 -1.25 3.40 6.43
CA THR A 111 -2.28 3.87 7.36
C THR A 111 -2.19 5.38 7.49
N TRP A 112 -3.22 6.06 7.08
CA TRP A 112 -3.34 7.51 7.19
C TRP A 112 -3.93 7.88 8.54
N TRP A 113 -3.28 8.80 9.27
CA TRP A 113 -3.71 9.25 10.59
C TRP A 113 -4.30 10.63 10.49
N VAL A 114 -5.56 10.79 10.93
CA VAL A 114 -6.35 12.02 10.75
C VAL A 114 -6.90 12.49 12.08
N GLY A 115 -6.74 13.78 12.35
CA GLY A 115 -7.36 14.50 13.47
C GLY A 115 -8.19 15.68 13.00
N THR A 116 -9.07 16.17 13.85
CA THR A 116 -9.94 17.32 13.59
C THR A 116 -9.83 18.37 14.68
N GLY A 117 -10.20 19.61 14.35
CA GLY A 117 -10.14 20.75 15.28
C GLY A 117 -8.83 21.53 15.20
N ALA A 118 -8.81 22.66 15.88
CA ALA A 118 -7.71 23.64 15.76
C ALA A 118 -6.54 23.36 16.71
N LYS A 119 -6.68 22.44 17.67
CA LYS A 119 -5.58 22.01 18.56
C LYS A 119 -4.87 20.83 17.93
N PHE A 120 -3.57 20.97 17.70
CA PHE A 120 -2.75 19.84 17.22
C PHE A 120 -2.53 18.82 18.32
N ASP A 121 -3.01 17.59 18.09
CA ASP A 121 -2.86 16.46 19.00
C ASP A 121 -2.66 15.15 18.20
N PRO A 122 -1.42 14.82 17.85
CA PRO A 122 -1.13 13.61 17.08
C PRO A 122 -1.58 12.32 17.76
N GLU A 123 -1.68 12.29 19.09
CA GLU A 123 -2.05 11.08 19.83
C GLU A 123 -3.56 10.79 19.74
N SER A 124 -4.39 11.80 19.51
CA SER A 124 -5.83 11.64 19.34
C SER A 124 -6.27 11.41 17.88
N THR A 125 -5.30 11.20 16.96
CA THR A 125 -5.62 10.90 15.55
C THR A 125 -6.20 9.50 15.36
N VAL A 126 -7.09 9.37 14.38
CA VAL A 126 -7.76 8.11 14.01
C VAL A 126 -7.00 7.44 12.85
N PRO A 127 -6.68 6.14 12.95
CA PRO A 127 -6.04 5.40 11.85
C PRO A 127 -7.07 5.03 10.76
N LEU A 128 -6.74 5.34 9.53
CA LEU A 128 -7.52 5.03 8.33
C LEU A 128 -6.65 4.15 7.41
N PRO A 129 -6.90 2.84 7.33
CA PRO A 129 -6.09 1.92 6.53
C PRO A 129 -6.34 2.06 5.03
N ALA A 130 -5.46 1.45 4.22
CA ALA A 130 -5.62 1.35 2.77
C ALA A 130 -7.01 0.83 2.38
N GLY A 131 -7.60 1.42 1.33
CA GLY A 131 -8.97 1.19 0.88
C GLY A 131 -10.02 2.10 1.55
N THR A 132 -9.65 2.89 2.57
CA THR A 132 -10.59 3.85 3.18
C THR A 132 -10.85 5.02 2.24
N PHE A 133 -12.13 5.39 2.12
CA PHE A 133 -12.57 6.61 1.44
C PHE A 133 -12.94 7.68 2.46
N VAL A 134 -12.52 8.92 2.22
CA VAL A 134 -12.73 10.06 3.12
C VAL A 134 -13.17 11.29 2.33
N THR A 135 -14.10 12.06 2.88
CA THR A 135 -14.40 13.42 2.43
C THR A 135 -13.85 14.42 3.44
N HIS A 136 -12.91 15.23 3.02
CA HIS A 136 -12.57 16.46 3.73
C HIS A 136 -13.51 17.57 3.28
N PHE A 137 -14.42 17.93 4.16
CA PHE A 137 -15.34 19.03 3.87
C PHE A 137 -14.62 20.37 3.83
N GLY A 138 -14.96 21.19 2.85
CA GLY A 138 -14.39 22.53 2.71
C GLY A 138 -14.58 23.37 3.97
N LYS A 139 -13.56 24.16 4.31
CA LYS A 139 -13.51 25.06 5.48
C LYS A 139 -13.57 24.36 6.85
N GLN A 140 -13.51 23.02 6.89
CA GLN A 140 -13.44 22.27 8.15
C GLN A 140 -11.98 22.00 8.52
N ILE A 141 -11.65 22.29 9.79
CA ILE A 141 -10.28 22.17 10.29
C ILE A 141 -9.91 20.71 10.54
N HIS A 142 -8.79 20.31 9.98
CA HIS A 142 -8.20 18.97 10.16
C HIS A 142 -6.67 19.06 10.17
N TYR A 143 -6.04 17.98 10.57
CA TYR A 143 -4.61 17.71 10.44
C TYR A 143 -4.42 16.22 10.19
N ASP A 144 -3.39 15.85 9.46
CA ASP A 144 -3.22 14.48 9.00
C ASP A 144 -1.78 14.16 8.63
N GLY A 145 -1.46 12.87 8.52
CA GLY A 145 -0.13 12.45 8.14
C GLY A 145 0.13 10.95 8.34
N ALA A 146 1.38 10.61 8.55
CA ALA A 146 1.83 9.24 8.79
C ALA A 146 2.58 9.12 10.11
N LYS A 147 2.33 8.04 10.87
CA LYS A 147 3.13 7.68 12.06
C LYS A 147 4.30 6.78 11.62
N ASP A 148 4.21 5.50 11.76
CA ASP A 148 5.36 4.58 11.65
C ASP A 148 5.66 4.11 10.22
N GLN A 149 4.74 4.29 9.28
CA GLN A 149 4.89 3.81 7.90
C GLN A 149 4.50 4.87 6.87
N GLU A 150 5.15 4.81 5.70
CA GLU A 150 4.76 5.62 4.55
C GLU A 150 3.30 5.37 4.18
N THR A 151 2.60 6.44 3.84
CA THR A 151 1.20 6.39 3.42
C THR A 151 1.02 7.11 2.10
N VAL A 152 0.31 6.50 1.17
CA VAL A 152 -0.02 7.11 -0.13
C VAL A 152 -1.52 7.32 -0.22
N LEU A 153 -1.90 8.53 -0.60
CA LEU A 153 -3.28 8.97 -0.80
C LEU A 153 -3.49 9.37 -2.25
N GLU A 154 -4.68 9.10 -2.79
CA GLU A 154 -5.19 9.78 -3.96
C GLU A 154 -6.18 10.86 -3.49
N ILE A 155 -6.06 12.07 -4.03
CA ILE A 155 -6.94 13.20 -3.71
C ILE A 155 -7.51 13.76 -4.99
N VAL A 156 -8.83 13.82 -5.05
CA VAL A 156 -9.59 14.48 -6.10
C VAL A 156 -10.30 15.70 -5.51
N GLY A 157 -10.23 16.84 -6.17
CA GLY A 157 -10.88 18.05 -5.69
C GLY A 157 -11.07 19.11 -6.77
N GLU A 158 -11.73 20.18 -6.38
CA GLU A 158 -11.87 21.39 -7.19
C GLU A 158 -10.89 22.45 -6.68
N GLY A 159 -10.06 22.96 -7.56
CA GLY A 159 -9.05 23.96 -7.21
C GLY A 159 -9.62 25.40 -7.13
N PRO A 160 -8.88 26.31 -6.54
CA PRO A 160 -7.54 26.18 -5.99
C PRO A 160 -7.51 25.42 -4.65
N ALA A 161 -6.54 24.51 -4.51
CA ALA A 161 -6.36 23.64 -3.33
C ALA A 161 -5.44 24.30 -2.29
N THR A 162 -5.70 25.54 -1.92
CA THR A 162 -4.91 26.25 -0.89
C THR A 162 -5.16 25.65 0.49
N ALA A 163 -4.12 25.58 1.32
CA ALA A 163 -4.23 25.26 2.73
C ALA A 163 -4.13 26.54 3.56
N THR A 164 -5.12 26.78 4.43
CA THR A 164 -5.13 27.93 5.35
C THR A 164 -4.84 27.43 6.76
N PRO A 165 -3.72 27.87 7.40
CA PRO A 165 -3.41 27.50 8.78
C PRO A 165 -4.53 27.92 9.74
N ALA A 166 -4.84 27.05 10.71
CA ALA A 166 -5.92 27.25 11.68
C ALA A 166 -5.58 26.76 13.10
N GLU A 167 -4.30 26.50 13.36
CA GLU A 167 -3.85 26.04 14.69
C GLU A 167 -4.00 27.13 15.74
N ILE A 168 -4.57 26.76 16.89
CA ILE A 168 -4.56 27.57 18.11
C ILE A 168 -3.48 27.06 19.05
N LYS A 169 -2.75 28.01 19.66
CA LYS A 169 -1.70 27.70 20.67
C LYS A 169 -2.30 27.44 22.04
#